data_bd84b725c426f1071354b15926c7f068
#
_entry.id   bd84b725c426f1071354b15926c7f068
#
_cell.length_a   1.000
_cell.length_b   1.000
_cell.length_c   1.000
_cell.angle_alpha   90.00
_cell.angle_beta   90.00
_cell.angle_gamma   90.00
#
_symmetry.space_group_name_H-M   'P 1'
#
loop_
_entity.id
_entity.type
_entity.pdbx_description
1 polymer ?
#
loop_
_entity_poly.entity_id
_entity_poly.type
_entity_poly.pdbx_seq_one_letter_code
_entity_poly.pdbx_strand_id
1 'polypeptide(L)'
;TQKSLVVKAGAKTLRLNKDYTVTYSKNKAVGKASVIIRGKNAYSGKITKTFAIVKAAKGKTYTVGKFKYTITGAKADGTGTVAIAGTTYSRSDKKFVSLTIADTVVIGDVRFKITSVSANAFSRYTMLTSVVIGKNVTSIGSNAFVSCKNLKKMTIKSAKLKSVGAKAFSGTYSKITFAVPRNKAKAYKKLIKKGSPSAKAIYK
;
A
#
# COMPACT_ATOMS: atom_id res chain seq x y z
N THR A 1 -11.94 -3.39 -17.66
CA THR A 1 -11.98 -4.83 -17.99
C THR A 1 -12.59 -5.57 -16.81
N GLN A 2 -13.78 -6.16 -17.03
CA GLN A 2 -14.39 -7.05 -16.04
C GLN A 2 -13.43 -8.20 -15.78
N LYS A 3 -13.08 -8.42 -14.50
CA LYS A 3 -12.55 -9.72 -14.09
C LYS A 3 -13.59 -10.76 -14.52
N SER A 4 -13.16 -11.81 -15.20
CA SER A 4 -14.03 -12.90 -15.63
C SER A 4 -14.81 -13.43 -14.40
N LEU A 5 -16.12 -13.23 -14.42
CA LEU A 5 -17.01 -13.76 -13.39
C LEU A 5 -17.13 -15.26 -13.62
N VAL A 6 -16.64 -16.06 -12.70
CA VAL A 6 -16.81 -17.52 -12.74
C VAL A 6 -17.98 -17.88 -11.83
N VAL A 7 -19.01 -18.48 -12.39
CA VAL A 7 -20.18 -18.97 -11.65
C VAL A 7 -20.15 -20.51 -11.67
N LYS A 8 -20.35 -21.12 -10.51
CA LYS A 8 -20.34 -22.58 -10.37
C LYS A 8 -21.61 -23.08 -9.70
N ALA A 9 -22.04 -24.26 -10.07
CA ALA A 9 -23.02 -25.09 -9.35
C ALA A 9 -22.32 -26.38 -8.93
N GLY A 10 -21.98 -26.48 -7.64
CA GLY A 10 -21.05 -27.51 -7.17
C GLY A 10 -19.70 -27.44 -7.87
N ALA A 11 -19.21 -28.56 -8.41
CA ALA A 11 -17.96 -28.62 -9.17
C ALA A 11 -18.08 -28.08 -10.61
N LYS A 12 -19.29 -27.92 -11.16
CA LYS A 12 -19.54 -27.54 -12.55
C LYS A 12 -19.46 -26.04 -12.76
N THR A 13 -18.63 -25.60 -13.70
CA THR A 13 -18.59 -24.20 -14.14
C THR A 13 -19.73 -23.92 -15.10
N LEU A 14 -20.52 -22.89 -14.82
CA LEU A 14 -21.67 -22.48 -15.61
C LEU A 14 -21.29 -21.51 -16.71
N ARG A 15 -22.06 -21.49 -17.82
CA ARG A 15 -21.85 -20.65 -18.99
C ARG A 15 -22.81 -19.45 -19.00
N LEU A 16 -22.24 -18.26 -19.17
CA LEU A 16 -23.01 -17.02 -19.32
C LEU A 16 -23.96 -17.10 -20.50
N ASN A 17 -25.16 -16.56 -20.33
CA ASN A 17 -26.29 -16.54 -21.26
C ASN A 17 -26.94 -17.91 -21.56
N LYS A 18 -26.26 -19.02 -21.29
CA LYS A 18 -26.83 -20.38 -21.38
C LYS A 18 -27.39 -20.82 -20.01
N ASP A 19 -26.55 -20.83 -18.99
CA ASP A 19 -26.87 -21.41 -17.69
C ASP A 19 -27.26 -20.32 -16.67
N TYR A 20 -26.85 -19.06 -16.92
CA TYR A 20 -27.20 -17.91 -16.10
C TYR A 20 -27.13 -16.58 -16.85
N THR A 21 -27.77 -15.56 -16.31
CA THR A 21 -27.65 -14.15 -16.74
C THR A 21 -27.02 -13.30 -15.66
N VAL A 22 -26.36 -12.19 -16.06
CA VAL A 22 -25.76 -11.21 -15.16
C VAL A 22 -26.33 -9.85 -15.44
N THR A 23 -26.79 -9.17 -14.41
CA THR A 23 -27.17 -7.75 -14.47
C THR A 23 -26.40 -6.98 -13.41
N TYR A 24 -26.09 -5.72 -13.69
CA TYR A 24 -25.44 -4.81 -12.77
C TYR A 24 -26.37 -3.66 -12.44
N SER A 25 -26.40 -3.25 -11.19
CA SER A 25 -27.15 -2.08 -10.73
C SER A 25 -26.21 -1.07 -10.09
N LYS A 26 -26.42 0.23 -10.37
CA LYS A 26 -25.66 1.36 -9.82
C LYS A 26 -24.15 1.26 -10.05
N ASN A 27 -23.70 0.66 -11.15
CA ASN A 27 -22.30 0.35 -11.42
C ASN A 27 -21.52 1.44 -12.18
N LYS A 28 -22.08 2.62 -12.37
CA LYS A 28 -21.45 3.76 -13.08
C LYS A 28 -21.01 4.89 -12.16
N ALA A 29 -21.62 5.02 -11.00
CA ALA A 29 -21.33 6.09 -10.04
C ALA A 29 -20.58 5.55 -8.81
N VAL A 30 -19.84 6.41 -8.15
CA VAL A 30 -19.24 6.13 -6.83
C VAL A 30 -20.35 5.77 -5.85
N GLY A 31 -20.13 4.71 -5.10
CA GLY A 31 -21.09 4.20 -4.12
C GLY A 31 -21.25 2.70 -4.15
N LYS A 32 -22.33 2.22 -3.55
CA LYS A 32 -22.63 0.80 -3.48
C LYS A 32 -23.29 0.34 -4.79
N ALA A 33 -22.66 -0.57 -5.49
CA ALA A 33 -23.18 -1.22 -6.69
C ALA A 33 -23.54 -2.68 -6.40
N SER A 34 -24.31 -3.31 -7.28
CA SER A 34 -24.66 -4.72 -7.15
C SER A 34 -24.44 -5.45 -8.46
N VAL A 35 -24.03 -6.71 -8.35
CA VAL A 35 -24.12 -7.72 -9.41
C VAL A 35 -25.22 -8.70 -9.04
N ILE A 36 -26.11 -8.95 -9.96
CA ILE A 36 -27.22 -9.89 -9.81
C ILE A 36 -27.02 -11.00 -10.82
N ILE A 37 -26.92 -12.23 -10.34
CA ILE A 37 -26.82 -13.44 -11.14
C ILE A 37 -28.14 -14.18 -11.02
N ARG A 38 -28.77 -14.52 -12.13
CA ARG A 38 -30.00 -15.33 -12.18
C ARG A 38 -29.73 -16.60 -12.95
N GLY A 39 -30.09 -17.72 -12.36
CA GLY A 39 -30.10 -19.02 -13.05
C GLY A 39 -31.02 -19.00 -14.25
N LYS A 40 -30.73 -19.83 -15.25
CA LYS A 40 -31.46 -20.00 -16.49
C LYS A 40 -31.48 -21.48 -16.87
N ASN A 41 -32.56 -21.91 -17.54
CA ASN A 41 -32.77 -23.30 -17.96
C ASN A 41 -32.77 -24.27 -16.76
N ALA A 42 -31.85 -25.21 -16.71
CA ALA A 42 -31.73 -26.19 -15.63
C ALA A 42 -31.32 -25.60 -14.26
N TYR A 43 -31.02 -24.33 -14.22
CA TYR A 43 -30.56 -23.63 -13.01
C TYR A 43 -31.56 -22.56 -12.59
N SER A 44 -31.99 -22.59 -11.35
CA SER A 44 -32.88 -21.61 -10.76
C SER A 44 -32.17 -20.78 -9.68
N GLY A 45 -32.85 -19.74 -9.19
CA GLY A 45 -32.39 -18.93 -8.10
C GLY A 45 -31.70 -17.62 -8.52
N LYS A 46 -31.41 -16.80 -7.50
CA LYS A 46 -30.86 -15.45 -7.64
C LYS A 46 -29.74 -15.23 -6.60
N ILE A 47 -28.61 -14.82 -7.03
CA ILE A 47 -27.52 -14.36 -6.16
C ILE A 47 -27.32 -12.86 -6.37
N THR A 48 -27.34 -12.09 -5.28
CA THR A 48 -26.98 -10.67 -5.31
C THR A 48 -25.75 -10.46 -4.46
N LYS A 49 -24.70 -9.89 -5.07
CA LYS A 49 -23.50 -9.45 -4.37
C LYS A 49 -23.35 -7.94 -4.54
N THR A 50 -23.01 -7.25 -3.47
CA THR A 50 -22.70 -5.81 -3.51
C THR A 50 -21.21 -5.58 -3.55
N PHE A 51 -20.80 -4.51 -4.21
CA PHE A 51 -19.43 -4.04 -4.24
C PHE A 51 -19.41 -2.51 -4.23
N ALA A 52 -18.32 -1.93 -3.71
CA ALA A 52 -18.16 -0.48 -3.72
C ALA A 52 -17.46 -0.02 -4.99
N ILE A 53 -18.05 0.97 -5.66
CA ILE A 53 -17.37 1.75 -6.69
C ILE A 53 -16.70 2.92 -6.00
N VAL A 54 -15.39 2.87 -5.84
CA VAL A 54 -14.59 3.97 -5.30
C VAL A 54 -13.95 4.69 -6.47
N LYS A 55 -14.20 5.97 -6.62
CA LYS A 55 -13.44 6.78 -7.56
C LYS A 55 -12.04 6.96 -6.97
N ALA A 56 -11.13 6.08 -7.35
CA ALA A 56 -9.72 6.15 -6.99
C ALA A 56 -9.07 7.30 -7.76
N ALA A 57 -9.36 8.53 -7.36
CA ALA A 57 -8.76 9.70 -7.97
C ALA A 57 -7.32 9.84 -7.49
N LYS A 58 -6.37 9.90 -8.42
CA LYS A 58 -4.96 10.25 -8.13
C LYS A 58 -4.90 11.51 -7.27
N GLY A 59 -4.08 11.50 -6.22
CA GLY A 59 -3.94 12.60 -5.26
C GLY A 59 -4.88 12.52 -4.06
N LYS A 60 -5.98 11.75 -4.11
CA LYS A 60 -6.89 11.61 -2.96
C LYS A 60 -6.27 10.78 -1.85
N THR A 61 -6.39 11.26 -0.60
CA THR A 61 -5.87 10.58 0.59
C THR A 61 -7.00 9.93 1.38
N TYR A 62 -6.74 8.71 1.84
CA TYR A 62 -7.64 7.90 2.65
C TYR A 62 -6.95 7.47 3.94
N THR A 63 -7.70 7.39 5.03
CA THR A 63 -7.21 6.80 6.29
C THR A 63 -7.72 5.37 6.41
N VAL A 64 -6.79 4.44 6.61
CA VAL A 64 -7.09 3.03 6.88
C VAL A 64 -6.39 2.63 8.17
N GLY A 65 -7.17 2.30 9.19
CA GLY A 65 -6.66 2.14 10.54
C GLY A 65 -6.00 3.42 11.04
N LYS A 66 -4.75 3.33 11.44
CA LYS A 66 -3.95 4.47 11.93
C LYS A 66 -3.09 5.14 10.85
N PHE A 67 -3.19 4.74 9.58
CA PHE A 67 -2.32 5.23 8.52
C PHE A 67 -3.07 5.94 7.41
N LYS A 68 -2.42 6.94 6.82
CA LYS A 68 -2.92 7.74 5.69
C LYS A 68 -2.26 7.26 4.40
N TYR A 69 -3.05 7.08 3.34
CA TYR A 69 -2.59 6.62 2.03
C TYR A 69 -3.10 7.54 0.95
N THR A 70 -2.19 8.06 0.13
CA THR A 70 -2.53 8.88 -1.04
C THR A 70 -2.48 8.04 -2.30
N ILE A 71 -3.53 8.06 -3.11
CA ILE A 71 -3.58 7.35 -4.39
C ILE A 71 -2.58 7.97 -5.35
N THR A 72 -1.62 7.17 -5.83
CA THR A 72 -0.59 7.59 -6.80
C THR A 72 -0.89 7.12 -8.22
N GLY A 73 -1.67 6.06 -8.35
CA GLY A 73 -2.14 5.54 -9.62
C GLY A 73 -3.38 4.68 -9.43
N ALA A 74 -4.30 4.79 -10.37
CA ALA A 74 -5.51 3.97 -10.43
C ALA A 74 -5.66 3.44 -11.84
N LYS A 75 -6.01 2.17 -11.98
CA LYS A 75 -6.29 1.51 -13.25
C LYS A 75 -7.78 1.24 -13.38
N ALA A 76 -8.23 1.14 -14.62
CA ALA A 76 -9.63 0.81 -14.93
C ALA A 76 -10.06 -0.59 -14.41
N ASP A 77 -9.11 -1.50 -14.19
CA ASP A 77 -9.34 -2.84 -13.63
C ASP A 77 -9.56 -2.86 -12.10
N GLY A 78 -9.64 -1.69 -11.47
CA GLY A 78 -9.81 -1.54 -10.03
C GLY A 78 -8.52 -1.81 -9.23
N THR A 79 -7.36 -1.95 -9.88
CA THR A 79 -6.06 -2.02 -9.20
C THR A 79 -5.36 -0.67 -9.20
N GLY A 80 -4.41 -0.48 -8.32
CA GLY A 80 -3.69 0.77 -8.28
C GLY A 80 -2.51 0.77 -7.32
N THR A 81 -1.94 1.95 -7.18
CA THR A 81 -0.81 2.20 -6.30
C THR A 81 -1.11 3.34 -5.36
N VAL A 82 -0.52 3.29 -4.17
CA VAL A 82 -0.60 4.35 -3.16
C VAL A 82 0.78 4.66 -2.59
N ALA A 83 0.90 5.89 -2.11
CA ALA A 83 1.95 6.28 -1.18
C ALA A 83 1.41 6.22 0.25
N ILE A 84 2.19 5.70 1.19
CA ILE A 84 1.90 5.92 2.61
C ILE A 84 2.30 7.35 2.94
N ALA A 85 1.31 8.16 3.36
CA ALA A 85 1.45 9.62 3.50
C ALA A 85 1.59 10.07 4.96
N GLY A 86 1.48 9.14 5.91
CA GLY A 86 1.61 9.43 7.33
C GLY A 86 0.73 8.56 8.20
N THR A 87 0.51 9.02 9.42
CA THR A 87 -0.27 8.32 10.44
C THR A 87 -1.13 9.31 11.24
N THR A 88 -2.10 8.78 11.99
CA THR A 88 -2.90 9.53 12.96
C THR A 88 -2.30 9.52 14.37
N TYR A 89 -1.22 8.76 14.61
CA TYR A 89 -0.48 8.85 15.86
C TYR A 89 0.13 10.25 16.02
N SER A 90 0.16 10.77 17.23
CA SER A 90 0.95 11.97 17.54
C SER A 90 2.45 11.68 17.49
N ARG A 91 3.28 12.71 17.31
CA ARG A 91 4.75 12.54 17.24
C ARG A 91 5.38 12.06 18.53
N SER A 92 4.73 12.29 19.66
CA SER A 92 5.14 11.88 21.00
C SER A 92 4.40 10.65 21.54
N ASP A 93 3.56 10.01 20.69
CA ASP A 93 2.80 8.84 21.12
C ASP A 93 3.74 7.68 21.47
N LYS A 94 3.76 7.32 22.76
CA LYS A 94 4.62 6.25 23.30
C LYS A 94 4.27 4.86 22.77
N LYS A 95 3.08 4.68 22.15
CA LYS A 95 2.64 3.42 21.55
C LYS A 95 3.17 3.25 20.12
N PHE A 96 3.61 4.33 19.44
CA PHE A 96 4.10 4.27 18.07
C PHE A 96 5.63 4.05 18.04
N VAL A 97 6.08 2.90 18.51
CA VAL A 97 7.50 2.52 18.60
C VAL A 97 8.01 1.74 17.38
N SER A 98 7.11 1.17 16.58
CA SER A 98 7.45 0.42 15.37
C SER A 98 6.49 0.73 14.22
N LEU A 99 7.01 0.67 12.99
CA LEU A 99 6.25 0.88 11.77
C LEU A 99 6.53 -0.26 10.79
N THR A 100 5.49 -0.96 10.37
CA THR A 100 5.57 -1.88 9.23
C THR A 100 4.75 -1.32 8.07
N ILE A 101 5.44 -0.96 6.98
CA ILE A 101 4.81 -0.60 5.72
C ILE A 101 4.54 -1.90 4.97
N ALA A 102 3.28 -2.27 4.90
CA ALA A 102 2.83 -3.50 4.23
C ALA A 102 3.06 -3.44 2.71
N ASP A 103 2.92 -4.57 2.04
CA ASP A 103 3.03 -4.65 0.58
C ASP A 103 1.79 -4.04 -0.11
N THR A 104 0.62 -4.15 0.54
CA THR A 104 -0.66 -3.68 0.00
C THR A 104 -1.54 -3.11 1.10
N VAL A 105 -2.53 -2.32 0.72
CA VAL A 105 -3.63 -1.85 1.58
C VAL A 105 -4.95 -1.98 0.84
N VAL A 106 -6.03 -2.25 1.57
CA VAL A 106 -7.39 -2.24 1.04
C VAL A 106 -8.03 -0.90 1.39
N ILE A 107 -8.53 -0.19 0.38
CA ILE A 107 -9.27 1.07 0.53
C ILE A 107 -10.63 0.85 -0.11
N GLY A 108 -11.69 0.85 0.71
CA GLY A 108 -12.96 0.26 0.31
C GLY A 108 -12.77 -1.22 0.01
N ASP A 109 -13.22 -1.67 -1.15
CA ASP A 109 -13.06 -3.08 -1.59
C ASP A 109 -11.88 -3.27 -2.56
N VAL A 110 -11.04 -2.24 -2.75
CA VAL A 110 -9.94 -2.23 -3.72
C VAL A 110 -8.60 -2.41 -3.02
N ARG A 111 -7.81 -3.36 -3.51
CA ARG A 111 -6.45 -3.63 -3.04
C ARG A 111 -5.43 -2.81 -3.83
N PHE A 112 -4.74 -1.90 -3.16
CA PHE A 112 -3.67 -1.08 -3.71
C PHE A 112 -2.29 -1.60 -3.29
N LYS A 113 -1.30 -1.53 -4.19
CA LYS A 113 0.11 -1.75 -3.84
C LYS A 113 0.66 -0.48 -3.20
N ILE A 114 1.36 -0.61 -2.07
CA ILE A 114 2.07 0.52 -1.44
C ILE A 114 3.43 0.62 -2.11
N THR A 115 3.61 1.64 -2.95
CA THR A 115 4.81 1.77 -3.80
C THR A 115 5.74 2.87 -3.37
N SER A 116 5.32 3.73 -2.45
CA SER A 116 6.17 4.83 -1.97
C SER A 116 5.85 5.25 -0.54
N VAL A 117 6.84 5.86 0.10
CA VAL A 117 6.69 6.64 1.32
C VAL A 117 6.71 8.11 0.91
N SER A 118 5.69 8.86 1.28
CA SER A 118 5.59 10.30 0.92
C SER A 118 6.67 11.13 1.62
N ALA A 119 6.96 12.29 1.07
CA ALA A 119 7.79 13.29 1.76
C ALA A 119 7.17 13.64 3.11
N ASN A 120 8.00 13.83 4.13
CA ASN A 120 7.64 14.18 5.51
C ASN A 120 6.70 13.19 6.23
N ALA A 121 6.38 12.03 5.65
CA ALA A 121 5.33 11.12 6.13
C ALA A 121 5.48 10.73 7.61
N PHE A 122 6.70 10.51 8.06
CA PHE A 122 7.02 10.10 9.45
C PHE A 122 8.11 10.99 10.07
N SER A 123 8.11 12.28 9.72
CA SER A 123 9.08 13.22 10.26
C SER A 123 8.85 13.51 11.75
N ARG A 124 9.92 13.54 12.55
CA ARG A 124 9.91 13.86 13.98
C ARG A 124 9.14 12.87 14.88
N TYR A 125 8.95 11.64 14.46
CA TYR A 125 8.41 10.59 15.33
C TYR A 125 9.53 10.06 16.21
N THR A 126 9.75 10.73 17.36
CA THR A 126 10.90 10.47 18.24
C THR A 126 10.81 9.13 18.95
N MET A 127 9.61 8.58 19.15
CA MET A 127 9.43 7.28 19.79
C MET A 127 9.64 6.09 18.84
N LEU A 128 9.68 6.33 17.53
CA LEU A 128 9.87 5.29 16.52
C LEU A 128 11.29 4.72 16.57
N THR A 129 11.41 3.42 16.86
CA THR A 129 12.69 2.71 17.00
C THR A 129 13.01 1.79 15.82
N SER A 130 11.98 1.27 15.17
CA SER A 130 12.14 0.34 14.05
C SER A 130 11.14 0.58 12.92
N VAL A 131 11.61 0.37 11.68
CA VAL A 131 10.80 0.48 10.47
C VAL A 131 11.05 -0.71 9.57
N VAL A 132 9.99 -1.30 9.03
CA VAL A 132 10.04 -2.31 7.96
C VAL A 132 9.40 -1.74 6.70
N ILE A 133 10.15 -1.71 5.60
CA ILE A 133 9.70 -1.29 4.27
C ILE A 133 9.28 -2.50 3.46
N GLY A 134 8.03 -2.54 3.01
CA GLY A 134 7.44 -3.65 2.24
C GLY A 134 8.04 -3.84 0.85
N LYS A 135 7.78 -5.01 0.25
CA LYS A 135 8.40 -5.49 -1.00
C LYS A 135 8.07 -4.65 -2.24
N ASN A 136 6.96 -3.90 -2.22
CA ASN A 136 6.51 -3.13 -3.38
C ASN A 136 7.01 -1.68 -3.38
N VAL A 137 7.67 -1.22 -2.32
CA VAL A 137 8.15 0.17 -2.21
C VAL A 137 9.30 0.40 -3.18
N THR A 138 9.16 1.41 -4.02
CA THR A 138 10.14 1.82 -5.03
C THR A 138 10.80 3.15 -4.70
N SER A 139 10.20 3.96 -3.81
CA SER A 139 10.75 5.26 -3.43
C SER A 139 10.43 5.64 -1.97
N ILE A 140 11.37 6.35 -1.37
CA ILE A 140 11.22 6.98 -0.06
C ILE A 140 11.39 8.49 -0.27
N GLY A 141 10.39 9.26 0.11
CA GLY A 141 10.35 10.71 -0.12
C GLY A 141 11.33 11.49 0.74
N SER A 142 11.56 12.75 0.39
CA SER A 142 12.41 13.67 1.14
C SER A 142 11.89 13.86 2.56
N ASN A 143 12.78 13.93 3.54
CA ASN A 143 12.47 14.11 4.97
C ASN A 143 11.53 13.02 5.55
N ALA A 144 11.35 11.88 4.89
CA ALA A 144 10.33 10.89 5.29
C ALA A 144 10.46 10.43 6.74
N PHE A 145 11.68 10.32 7.27
CA PHE A 145 12.01 9.94 8.64
C PHE A 145 12.97 10.94 9.30
N VAL A 146 12.98 12.19 8.84
CA VAL A 146 13.85 13.22 9.41
C VAL A 146 13.57 13.40 10.90
N SER A 147 14.63 13.50 11.71
CA SER A 147 14.56 13.69 13.17
C SER A 147 13.80 12.60 13.94
N CYS A 148 13.73 11.38 13.41
CA CYS A 148 13.33 10.20 14.16
C CYS A 148 14.52 9.74 15.03
N LYS A 149 14.81 10.46 16.12
CA LYS A 149 16.07 10.36 16.89
C LYS A 149 16.34 8.96 17.47
N ASN A 150 15.30 8.17 17.72
CA ASN A 150 15.40 6.82 18.27
C ASN A 150 15.30 5.71 17.22
N LEU A 151 15.24 6.04 15.92
CA LEU A 151 15.15 5.03 14.86
C LEU A 151 16.49 4.30 14.71
N LYS A 152 16.57 3.12 15.31
CA LYS A 152 17.79 2.28 15.39
C LYS A 152 17.88 1.26 14.25
N LYS A 153 16.72 0.81 13.72
CA LYS A 153 16.69 -0.25 12.71
C LYS A 153 15.70 0.06 11.58
N MET A 154 16.18 -0.07 10.35
CA MET A 154 15.33 -0.04 9.18
C MET A 154 15.58 -1.28 8.32
N THR A 155 14.54 -2.08 8.12
CA THR A 155 14.61 -3.27 7.25
C THR A 155 13.92 -2.97 5.93
N ILE A 156 14.64 -3.02 4.82
CA ILE A 156 14.11 -2.79 3.47
C ILE A 156 13.94 -4.14 2.78
N LYS A 157 12.70 -4.66 2.76
CA LYS A 157 12.36 -5.93 2.08
C LYS A 157 12.26 -5.77 0.56
N SER A 158 12.09 -4.54 0.08
CA SER A 158 11.97 -4.27 -1.36
C SER A 158 13.30 -4.53 -2.08
N ALA A 159 13.26 -5.30 -3.16
CA ALA A 159 14.35 -5.40 -4.13
C ALA A 159 14.19 -4.40 -5.30
N LYS A 160 13.18 -3.49 -5.21
CA LYS A 160 12.77 -2.56 -6.27
C LYS A 160 12.98 -1.10 -5.91
N LEU A 161 13.67 -0.78 -4.80
CA LEU A 161 13.93 0.60 -4.40
C LEU A 161 14.78 1.31 -5.45
N LYS A 162 14.27 2.41 -5.99
CA LYS A 162 14.90 3.21 -7.06
C LYS A 162 15.40 4.55 -6.57
N SER A 163 14.74 5.13 -5.55
CA SER A 163 15.12 6.45 -5.05
C SER A 163 14.89 6.62 -3.56
N VAL A 164 15.75 7.43 -2.98
CA VAL A 164 15.64 7.97 -1.62
C VAL A 164 15.81 9.47 -1.72
N GLY A 165 14.84 10.22 -1.19
CA GLY A 165 14.82 11.68 -1.22
C GLY A 165 15.84 12.29 -0.25
N ALA A 166 16.16 13.55 -0.46
CA ALA A 166 17.08 14.30 0.38
C ALA A 166 16.62 14.32 1.85
N LYS A 167 17.56 14.22 2.78
CA LYS A 167 17.33 14.28 4.23
C LYS A 167 16.34 13.23 4.76
N ALA A 168 16.02 12.19 3.99
CA ALA A 168 15.03 11.16 4.38
C ALA A 168 15.35 10.51 5.74
N PHE A 169 16.63 10.43 6.12
CA PHE A 169 17.13 9.82 7.36
C PHE A 169 17.97 10.78 8.21
N SER A 170 17.96 12.06 7.91
CA SER A 170 18.72 13.06 8.66
C SER A 170 18.20 13.16 10.09
N GLY A 171 19.11 13.19 11.09
CA GLY A 171 18.72 13.25 12.51
C GLY A 171 18.06 11.99 13.06
N THR A 172 18.22 10.84 12.41
CA THR A 172 17.92 9.54 12.99
C THR A 172 19.01 9.11 13.97
N TYR A 173 18.84 7.97 14.67
CA TYR A 173 19.88 7.44 15.56
C TYR A 173 21.23 7.32 14.85
N SER A 174 22.32 7.77 15.48
CA SER A 174 23.63 7.88 14.83
C SER A 174 24.19 6.55 14.30
N LYS A 175 23.92 5.43 15.00
CA LYS A 175 24.31 4.07 14.58
C LYS A 175 23.13 3.31 14.00
N ILE A 176 22.22 3.98 13.27
CA ILE A 176 21.09 3.31 12.62
C ILE A 176 21.58 2.16 11.73
N THR A 177 20.90 1.02 11.82
CA THR A 177 21.20 -0.16 10.99
C THR A 177 20.19 -0.27 9.85
N PHE A 178 20.67 -0.30 8.62
CA PHE A 178 19.88 -0.61 7.43
C PHE A 178 20.11 -2.06 7.01
N ALA A 179 19.10 -2.91 7.18
CA ALA A 179 19.08 -4.27 6.65
C ALA A 179 18.43 -4.25 5.27
N VAL A 180 19.15 -4.72 4.25
CA VAL A 180 18.72 -4.67 2.85
C VAL A 180 18.90 -6.04 2.17
N PRO A 181 18.23 -6.33 1.03
CA PRO A 181 18.47 -7.55 0.29
C PRO A 181 19.94 -7.67 -0.14
N ARG A 182 20.57 -8.82 0.13
CA ARG A 182 22.01 -9.05 -0.12
C ARG A 182 22.46 -8.67 -1.53
N ASN A 183 21.70 -9.06 -2.55
CA ASN A 183 21.98 -8.75 -3.96
C ASN A 183 21.80 -7.27 -4.33
N LYS A 184 21.31 -6.43 -3.42
CA LYS A 184 21.11 -4.98 -3.59
C LYS A 184 21.99 -4.14 -2.66
N ALA A 185 22.78 -4.75 -1.80
CA ALA A 185 23.50 -4.07 -0.72
C ALA A 185 24.34 -2.88 -1.22
N LYS A 186 25.18 -3.08 -2.24
CA LYS A 186 26.03 -2.02 -2.83
C LYS A 186 25.21 -0.87 -3.41
N ALA A 187 24.17 -1.20 -4.20
CA ALA A 187 23.30 -0.20 -4.84
C ALA A 187 22.48 0.58 -3.79
N TYR A 188 21.92 -0.12 -2.78
CA TYR A 188 21.09 0.54 -1.77
C TYR A 188 21.89 1.37 -0.78
N LYS A 189 23.14 1.00 -0.47
CA LYS A 189 24.04 1.87 0.30
C LYS A 189 24.20 3.22 -0.39
N LYS A 190 24.39 3.26 -1.72
CA LYS A 190 24.46 4.50 -2.52
C LYS A 190 23.15 5.30 -2.46
N LEU A 191 21.99 4.63 -2.58
CA LEU A 191 20.68 5.29 -2.51
C LEU A 191 20.39 5.85 -1.11
N ILE A 192 20.63 5.05 -0.05
CA ILE A 192 20.37 5.44 1.34
C ILE A 192 21.24 6.64 1.74
N LYS A 193 22.48 6.71 1.29
CA LYS A 193 23.38 7.87 1.55
C LYS A 193 22.79 9.19 1.03
N LYS A 194 22.03 9.19 -0.07
CA LYS A 194 21.31 10.39 -0.55
C LYS A 194 20.30 10.93 0.47
N GLY A 195 19.77 10.07 1.33
CA GLY A 195 18.86 10.43 2.42
C GLY A 195 19.56 11.00 3.65
N SER A 196 20.86 11.26 3.59
CA SER A 196 21.66 11.89 4.65
C SER A 196 21.54 11.20 6.03
N PRO A 197 21.72 9.87 6.15
CA PRO A 197 21.87 9.24 7.44
C PRO A 197 23.20 9.65 8.08
N SER A 198 23.37 9.39 9.37
CA SER A 198 24.65 9.59 10.05
C SER A 198 25.79 8.85 9.33
N ALA A 199 27.01 9.41 9.37
CA ALA A 199 28.21 8.74 8.87
C ALA A 199 28.51 7.41 9.58
N LYS A 200 28.02 7.24 10.83
CA LYS A 200 28.14 6.02 11.63
C LYS A 200 27.06 4.97 11.33
N ALA A 201 26.20 5.19 10.32
CA ALA A 201 25.14 4.25 9.93
C ALA A 201 25.73 2.90 9.45
N ILE A 202 25.07 1.81 9.82
CA ILE A 202 25.49 0.42 9.54
C ILE A 202 24.63 -0.14 8.41
N TYR A 203 25.24 -0.83 7.47
CA TYR A 203 24.57 -1.46 6.33
C TYR A 203 24.81 -2.99 6.35
N LYS A 204 23.72 -3.77 6.42
CA LYS A 204 23.74 -5.24 6.49
C LYS A 204 22.93 -5.84 5.35
#